data_5a532257b689d65c14d9c46904b8b8f0
#
_entry.id   5a532257b689d65c14d9c46904b8b8f0
#
_cell.length_a   1.000
_cell.length_b   1.000
_cell.length_c   1.000
_cell.angle_alpha   90.00
_cell.angle_beta   90.00
_cell.angle_gamma   90.00
#
_symmetry.space_group_name_H-M   'P 1'
#
loop_
_entity.id
_entity.type
_entity.pdbx_description
1 polymer ?
#
loop_
_entity_poly.entity_id
_entity_poly.type
_entity_poly.pdbx_seq_one_letter_code
_entity_poly.pdbx_strand_id
1 'polypeptide(L)'
;MPGTTDKAPGDDTGLLLPVPDEDGAPFWDHAARGELRVQSCSDCDELRFPPRPCCPHCQSFASHWRRMSGRGRIWSYVLPHPPLLPAYAALPGYNAIVVELAEAPRIRLVGNLVAAPDAPLNSVDPARLRIGAPVKAVFTVLPGGVTVPRWILERP
;
A
#
# COMPACT_ATOMS: atom_id res chain seq x y z
N MET A 1 -6.00 33.81 -22.65
CA MET A 1 -4.76 33.37 -21.98
C MET A 1 -5.03 31.96 -21.48
N PRO A 2 -4.50 30.88 -22.09
CA PRO A 2 -4.62 29.55 -21.52
C PRO A 2 -3.65 29.40 -20.36
N GLY A 3 -4.16 29.06 -19.18
CA GLY A 3 -3.35 28.82 -17.98
C GLY A 3 -2.43 27.62 -18.20
N THR A 4 -1.14 27.87 -18.07
CA THR A 4 -0.09 26.85 -18.04
C THR A 4 -0.28 26.07 -16.74
N THR A 5 -0.82 24.86 -16.84
CA THR A 5 -0.73 23.88 -15.75
C THR A 5 0.73 23.49 -15.63
N ASP A 6 1.36 24.00 -14.60
CA ASP A 6 2.73 23.63 -14.22
C ASP A 6 2.69 22.18 -13.73
N LYS A 7 2.93 21.24 -14.66
CA LYS A 7 3.04 19.81 -14.38
C LYS A 7 4.38 19.61 -13.67
N ALA A 8 4.35 19.17 -12.42
CA ALA A 8 5.54 18.80 -11.68
C ALA A 8 6.41 17.82 -12.52
N PRO A 9 7.74 18.03 -12.63
CA PRO A 9 8.60 17.16 -13.40
C PRO A 9 8.64 15.76 -12.78
N GLY A 10 8.14 14.75 -13.49
CA GLY A 10 8.31 13.33 -13.12
C GLY A 10 7.08 12.44 -13.11
N ASP A 11 5.88 12.95 -13.34
CA ASP A 11 4.66 12.12 -13.35
C ASP A 11 4.17 11.84 -14.77
N ASP A 12 4.80 10.88 -15.44
CA ASP A 12 4.37 10.43 -16.76
C ASP A 12 3.17 9.43 -16.70
N THR A 13 2.80 8.94 -15.52
CA THR A 13 1.72 7.96 -15.37
C THR A 13 0.37 8.60 -15.09
N GLY A 14 0.34 9.83 -14.55
CA GLY A 14 -0.88 10.49 -14.07
C GLY A 14 -1.54 9.79 -12.87
N LEU A 15 -0.90 8.77 -12.28
CA LEU A 15 -1.37 8.11 -11.08
C LEU A 15 -1.27 9.04 -9.88
N LEU A 16 -2.23 8.93 -8.96
CA LEU A 16 -2.17 9.66 -7.70
C LEU A 16 -1.05 9.08 -6.82
N LEU A 17 -0.11 9.93 -6.47
CA LEU A 17 0.98 9.57 -5.57
C LEU A 17 0.60 9.85 -4.11
N PRO A 18 1.05 9.01 -3.16
CA PRO A 18 0.87 9.31 -1.74
C PRO A 18 1.65 10.58 -1.36
N VAL A 19 1.06 11.39 -0.52
CA VAL A 19 1.70 12.56 0.10
C VAL A 19 1.88 12.24 1.59
N PRO A 20 3.11 11.88 2.03
CA PRO A 20 3.38 11.55 3.42
C PRO A 20 3.13 12.76 4.33
N ASP A 21 2.41 12.53 5.44
CA ASP A 21 2.36 13.43 6.59
C ASP A 21 3.45 13.07 7.61
N GLU A 22 3.58 13.82 8.69
CA GLU A 22 4.59 13.57 9.73
C GLU A 22 4.46 12.17 10.35
N ASP A 23 3.23 11.72 10.62
CA ASP A 23 2.98 10.40 11.22
C ASP A 23 3.27 9.25 10.26
N GLY A 24 2.96 9.47 8.98
CA GLY A 24 3.13 8.48 7.91
C GLY A 24 4.53 8.44 7.30
N ALA A 25 5.31 9.52 7.38
CA ALA A 25 6.63 9.61 6.74
C ALA A 25 7.54 8.41 7.03
N PRO A 26 7.66 7.93 8.30
CA PRO A 26 8.52 6.77 8.58
C PRO A 26 8.06 5.48 7.90
N PHE A 27 6.74 5.29 7.67
CA PHE A 27 6.23 4.15 6.92
C PHE A 27 6.76 4.15 5.48
N TRP A 28 6.71 5.30 4.81
CA TRP A 28 7.20 5.45 3.44
C TRP A 28 8.72 5.34 3.34
N ASP A 29 9.45 5.87 4.34
CA ASP A 29 10.91 5.71 4.44
C ASP A 29 11.32 4.24 4.58
N HIS A 30 10.57 3.45 5.35
CA HIS A 30 10.79 2.01 5.45
C HIS A 30 10.44 1.29 4.15
N ALA A 31 9.33 1.66 3.51
CA ALA A 31 8.95 1.12 2.20
C ALA A 31 10.03 1.38 1.14
N ALA A 32 10.65 2.56 1.13
CA ALA A 32 11.77 2.89 0.24
C ALA A 32 13.00 2.00 0.46
N ARG A 33 13.16 1.42 1.64
CA ARG A 33 14.20 0.43 1.95
C ARG A 33 13.76 -1.03 1.75
N GLY A 34 12.57 -1.25 1.19
CA GLY A 34 12.02 -2.59 0.98
C GLY A 34 11.54 -3.26 2.26
N GLU A 35 11.17 -2.48 3.28
CA GLU A 35 10.72 -3.00 4.57
C GLU A 35 9.26 -2.61 4.84
N LEU A 36 8.42 -3.60 5.10
CA LEU A 36 7.09 -3.35 5.64
C LEU A 36 7.20 -3.22 7.15
N ARG A 37 6.88 -2.04 7.67
CA ARG A 37 6.84 -1.80 9.13
C ARG A 37 5.51 -1.20 9.54
N VAL A 38 5.08 -1.56 10.73
CA VAL A 38 3.85 -1.08 11.36
C VAL A 38 4.22 -0.40 12.68
N GLN A 39 3.53 0.68 13.00
CA GLN A 39 3.75 1.40 14.24
C GLN A 39 3.30 0.55 15.43
N SER A 40 4.15 0.44 16.45
CA SER A 40 3.91 -0.25 17.71
C SER A 40 4.02 0.72 18.88
N CYS A 41 3.12 0.63 19.83
CA CYS A 41 3.24 1.38 21.07
C CYS A 41 4.40 0.86 21.90
N SER A 42 5.22 1.76 22.47
CA SER A 42 6.36 1.34 23.32
C SER A 42 5.95 0.92 24.73
N ASP A 43 4.74 1.28 25.17
CA ASP A 43 4.27 1.01 26.53
C ASP A 43 3.33 -0.20 26.63
N CYS A 44 2.58 -0.52 25.55
CA CYS A 44 1.62 -1.64 25.60
C CYS A 44 1.72 -2.59 24.40
N ASP A 45 2.71 -2.40 23.51
CA ASP A 45 2.96 -3.22 22.32
C ASP A 45 1.83 -3.29 21.30
N GLU A 46 0.76 -2.50 21.47
CA GLU A 46 -0.36 -2.45 20.52
C GLU A 46 0.11 -1.97 19.15
N LEU A 47 -0.16 -2.78 18.13
CA LEU A 47 0.13 -2.44 16.74
C LEU A 47 -0.99 -1.58 16.16
N ARG A 48 -0.64 -0.58 15.36
CA ARG A 48 -1.61 0.31 14.73
C ARG A 48 -1.26 0.67 13.30
N PHE A 49 -2.26 0.71 12.47
CA PHE A 49 -2.20 1.22 11.11
C PHE A 49 -3.58 1.80 10.73
N PRO A 50 -3.67 2.99 10.14
CA PRO A 50 -2.57 3.92 9.84
C PRO A 50 -1.84 4.41 11.10
N PRO A 51 -0.59 4.93 10.94
CA PRO A 51 0.16 5.50 12.05
C PRO A 51 -0.58 6.69 12.68
N ARG A 52 -0.40 6.87 13.99
CA ARG A 52 -1.02 7.95 14.76
C ARG A 52 -0.09 8.40 15.88
N PRO A 53 -0.13 9.69 16.31
CA PRO A 53 0.73 10.17 17.37
C PRO A 53 0.43 9.51 18.72
N CYS A 54 -0.83 9.23 19.02
CA CYS A 54 -1.26 8.68 20.31
C CYS A 54 -1.76 7.24 20.15
N CYS A 55 -1.40 6.36 21.09
CA CYS A 55 -1.91 5.00 21.15
C CYS A 55 -3.40 5.00 21.51
N PRO A 56 -4.29 4.40 20.72
CA PRO A 56 -5.71 4.37 21.03
C PRO A 56 -6.05 3.45 22.22
N HIS A 57 -5.13 2.56 22.61
CA HIS A 57 -5.35 1.61 23.70
C HIS A 57 -4.92 2.15 25.07
N CYS A 58 -3.69 2.71 25.18
CA CYS A 58 -3.15 3.19 26.46
C CYS A 58 -2.85 4.70 26.48
N GLN A 59 -3.16 5.42 25.39
CA GLN A 59 -2.97 6.87 25.25
C GLN A 59 -1.51 7.36 25.31
N SER A 60 -0.54 6.46 25.26
CA SER A 60 0.88 6.79 25.18
C SER A 60 1.25 7.43 23.84
N PHE A 61 2.17 8.38 23.88
CA PHE A 61 2.80 8.98 22.69
C PHE A 61 4.10 8.27 22.29
N ALA A 62 4.61 7.34 23.13
CA ALA A 62 5.81 6.60 22.82
C ALA A 62 5.54 5.47 21.81
N SER A 63 6.28 5.45 20.72
CA SER A 63 6.12 4.44 19.68
C SER A 63 7.42 4.09 18.98
N HIS A 64 7.45 2.91 18.38
CA HIS A 64 8.52 2.43 17.52
C HIS A 64 7.94 1.70 16.30
N TRP A 65 8.79 1.39 15.31
CA TRP A 65 8.38 0.73 14.07
C TRP A 65 8.79 -0.72 14.06
N ARG A 66 7.81 -1.61 14.14
CA ARG A 66 8.01 -3.06 14.13
C ARG A 66 8.00 -3.59 12.70
N ARG A 67 9.05 -4.35 12.34
CA ARG A 67 9.15 -4.99 11.04
C ARG A 67 8.17 -6.15 10.94
N MET A 68 7.46 -6.24 9.80
CA MET A 68 6.57 -7.32 9.44
C MET A 68 7.24 -8.22 8.39
N SER A 69 6.85 -9.49 8.32
CA SER A 69 7.34 -10.43 7.30
C SER A 69 6.94 -10.03 5.87
N GLY A 70 5.93 -9.17 5.76
CA GLY A 70 5.30 -8.85 4.49
C GLY A 70 4.34 -9.93 3.98
N ARG A 71 4.12 -11.00 4.74
CA ARG A 71 3.15 -12.05 4.40
C ARG A 71 1.75 -11.70 4.91
N GLY A 72 0.75 -12.11 4.15
CA GLY A 72 -0.64 -11.91 4.53
C GLY A 72 -1.60 -12.70 3.66
N ARG A 73 -2.87 -12.39 3.80
CA ARG A 73 -3.93 -12.98 3.00
C ARG A 73 -4.85 -11.90 2.46
N ILE A 74 -5.37 -12.09 1.27
CA ILE A 74 -6.42 -11.22 0.74
C ILE A 74 -7.65 -11.34 1.64
N TRP A 75 -7.97 -10.29 2.37
CA TRP A 75 -9.15 -10.23 3.21
C TRP A 75 -10.38 -9.79 2.42
N SER A 76 -10.19 -8.87 1.47
CA SER A 76 -11.23 -8.38 0.58
C SER A 76 -10.59 -7.79 -0.68
N TYR A 77 -11.39 -7.57 -1.73
CA TYR A 77 -10.95 -6.86 -2.91
C TYR A 77 -12.11 -6.19 -3.64
N VAL A 78 -11.77 -5.24 -4.49
CA VAL A 78 -12.68 -4.64 -5.45
C VAL A 78 -12.03 -4.60 -6.84
N LEU A 79 -12.87 -4.66 -7.86
CA LEU A 79 -12.53 -4.41 -9.26
C LEU A 79 -13.25 -3.11 -9.67
N PRO A 80 -12.54 -1.98 -9.69
CA PRO A 80 -13.16 -0.71 -10.05
C PRO A 80 -13.69 -0.71 -11.48
N HIS A 81 -14.90 -0.15 -11.67
CA HIS A 81 -15.56 0.00 -12.95
C HIS A 81 -15.77 1.47 -13.31
N PRO A 82 -15.85 1.82 -14.60
CA PRO A 82 -16.14 3.19 -15.01
C PRO A 82 -17.41 3.77 -14.37
N PRO A 83 -17.44 5.11 -14.12
CA PRO A 83 -16.43 6.11 -14.51
C PRO A 83 -15.21 6.12 -13.59
N LEU A 84 -14.00 6.19 -14.16
CA LEU A 84 -12.73 6.22 -13.47
C LEU A 84 -11.96 7.51 -13.80
N LEU A 85 -11.02 7.87 -12.94
CA LEU A 85 -10.05 8.94 -13.25
C LEU A 85 -9.24 8.56 -14.50
N PRO A 86 -8.85 9.54 -15.34
CA PRO A 86 -8.23 9.26 -16.65
C PRO A 86 -7.05 8.30 -16.61
N ALA A 87 -6.15 8.45 -15.64
CA ALA A 87 -4.98 7.59 -15.50
C ALA A 87 -5.33 6.12 -15.18
N TYR A 88 -6.42 5.90 -14.44
CA TYR A 88 -6.89 4.57 -14.09
C TYR A 88 -7.80 3.97 -15.17
N ALA A 89 -8.48 4.82 -15.95
CA ALA A 89 -9.27 4.37 -17.10
C ALA A 89 -8.40 3.71 -18.18
N ALA A 90 -7.12 4.09 -18.28
CA ALA A 90 -6.14 3.46 -19.15
C ALA A 90 -5.67 2.06 -18.67
N LEU A 91 -6.07 1.63 -17.48
CA LEU A 91 -5.66 0.37 -16.84
C LEU A 91 -6.89 -0.52 -16.56
N PRO A 92 -7.63 -0.97 -17.59
CA PRO A 92 -8.84 -1.76 -17.38
C PRO A 92 -8.51 -3.05 -16.61
N GLY A 93 -9.41 -3.42 -15.68
CA GLY A 93 -9.25 -4.63 -14.88
C GLY A 93 -8.23 -4.53 -13.74
N TYR A 94 -7.75 -3.32 -13.40
CA TYR A 94 -6.94 -3.18 -12.19
C TYR A 94 -7.77 -3.51 -10.94
N ASN A 95 -7.08 -3.90 -9.89
CA ASN A 95 -7.69 -4.29 -8.63
C ASN A 95 -7.23 -3.40 -7.48
N ALA A 96 -8.03 -3.33 -6.43
CA ALA A 96 -7.59 -2.89 -5.12
C ALA A 96 -7.93 -3.99 -4.12
N ILE A 97 -6.93 -4.45 -3.37
CA ILE A 97 -7.08 -5.50 -2.37
C ILE A 97 -6.85 -4.94 -0.97
N VAL A 98 -7.49 -5.56 0.00
CA VAL A 98 -7.21 -5.37 1.43
C VAL A 98 -6.51 -6.63 1.90
N VAL A 99 -5.32 -6.47 2.46
CA VAL A 99 -4.51 -7.58 2.97
C VAL A 99 -4.49 -7.54 4.48
N GLU A 100 -4.82 -8.68 5.08
CA GLU A 100 -4.64 -8.96 6.50
C GLU A 100 -3.24 -9.53 6.72
N LEU A 101 -2.44 -8.90 7.61
CA LEU A 101 -1.07 -9.34 7.87
C LEU A 101 -1.04 -10.64 8.66
N ALA A 102 -0.13 -11.56 8.32
CA ALA A 102 -0.02 -12.87 8.94
C ALA A 102 0.27 -12.81 10.44
N GLU A 103 1.19 -11.94 10.87
CA GLU A 103 1.57 -11.78 12.27
C GLU A 103 0.65 -10.83 13.06
N ALA A 104 -0.18 -10.07 12.34
CA ALA A 104 -1.04 -9.05 12.94
C ALA A 104 -2.40 -9.01 12.22
N PRO A 105 -3.30 -10.00 12.43
CA PRO A 105 -4.56 -10.12 11.67
C PRO A 105 -5.51 -8.93 11.83
N ARG A 106 -5.33 -8.11 12.86
CA ARG A 106 -6.10 -6.87 13.06
C ARG A 106 -5.60 -5.71 12.20
N ILE A 107 -4.37 -5.80 11.68
CA ILE A 107 -3.78 -4.81 10.79
C ILE A 107 -4.10 -5.19 9.35
N ARG A 108 -4.74 -4.27 8.66
CA ARG A 108 -5.12 -4.42 7.26
C ARG A 108 -4.59 -3.28 6.44
N LEU A 109 -3.97 -3.62 5.31
CA LEU A 109 -3.39 -2.65 4.38
C LEU A 109 -4.11 -2.73 3.03
N VAL A 110 -4.38 -1.58 2.46
CA VAL A 110 -4.92 -1.48 1.09
C VAL A 110 -3.74 -1.42 0.12
N GLY A 111 -3.86 -2.09 -1.00
CA GLY A 111 -2.86 -2.05 -2.08
C GLY A 111 -3.38 -2.70 -3.34
N ASN A 112 -2.48 -2.98 -4.27
CA ASN A 112 -2.82 -3.67 -5.51
C ASN A 112 -2.11 -5.02 -5.58
N LEU A 113 -2.80 -6.04 -6.09
CA LEU A 113 -2.19 -7.30 -6.47
C LEU A 113 -1.59 -7.14 -7.87
N VAL A 114 -0.31 -7.44 -8.00
CA VAL A 114 0.45 -7.35 -9.25
C VAL A 114 1.19 -8.66 -9.54
N ALA A 115 1.57 -8.88 -10.78
CA ALA A 115 2.30 -10.10 -11.15
C ALA A 115 3.78 -10.06 -10.73
N ALA A 116 4.36 -8.87 -10.65
CA ALA A 116 5.74 -8.60 -10.23
C ALA A 116 5.84 -7.16 -9.69
N PRO A 117 6.92 -6.79 -8.97
CA PRO A 117 7.07 -5.45 -8.39
C PRO A 117 6.85 -4.30 -9.38
N ASP A 118 7.42 -4.42 -10.58
CA ASP A 118 7.38 -3.38 -11.62
C ASP A 118 6.26 -3.59 -12.65
N ALA A 119 5.38 -4.56 -12.41
CA ALA A 119 4.29 -4.86 -13.33
C ALA A 119 3.16 -3.83 -13.23
N PRO A 120 2.40 -3.60 -14.32
CA PRO A 120 1.24 -2.72 -14.31
C PRO A 120 0.17 -3.14 -13.28
N LEU A 121 -0.66 -2.19 -12.85
CA LEU A 121 -1.72 -2.45 -11.86
C LEU A 121 -2.75 -3.51 -12.32
N ASN A 122 -2.93 -3.67 -13.62
CA ASN A 122 -3.82 -4.65 -14.25
C ASN A 122 -3.09 -5.92 -14.74
N SER A 123 -1.90 -6.20 -14.21
CA SER A 123 -1.06 -7.35 -14.63
C SER A 123 -1.56 -8.71 -14.14
N VAL A 124 -2.51 -8.72 -13.21
CA VAL A 124 -3.11 -9.96 -12.68
C VAL A 124 -4.52 -10.13 -13.22
N ASP A 125 -4.81 -11.29 -13.81
CA ASP A 125 -6.15 -11.64 -14.23
C ASP A 125 -7.12 -11.56 -13.03
N PRO A 126 -8.21 -10.78 -13.12
CA PRO A 126 -9.23 -10.69 -12.08
C PRO A 126 -9.76 -12.05 -11.61
N ALA A 127 -9.82 -13.04 -12.50
CA ALA A 127 -10.22 -14.41 -12.15
C ALA A 127 -9.29 -15.10 -11.15
N ARG A 128 -8.09 -14.60 -10.91
CA ARG A 128 -7.14 -15.11 -9.92
C ARG A 128 -7.30 -14.51 -8.53
N LEU A 129 -8.10 -13.45 -8.39
CA LEU A 129 -8.39 -12.86 -7.08
C LEU A 129 -9.27 -13.79 -6.27
N ARG A 130 -8.81 -14.19 -5.09
CA ARG A 130 -9.54 -15.06 -4.16
C ARG A 130 -9.35 -14.54 -2.73
N ILE A 131 -10.44 -14.37 -2.00
CA ILE A 131 -10.39 -14.10 -0.56
C ILE A 131 -9.69 -15.28 0.10
N GLY A 132 -8.78 -15.00 1.04
CA GLY A 132 -7.95 -15.99 1.71
C GLY A 132 -6.67 -16.38 0.98
N ALA A 133 -6.49 -15.97 -0.28
CA ALA A 133 -5.26 -16.27 -1.02
C ALA A 133 -4.02 -15.68 -0.33
N PRO A 134 -2.93 -16.47 -0.16
CA PRO A 134 -1.69 -15.98 0.44
C PRO A 134 -0.98 -15.02 -0.49
N VAL A 135 -0.49 -13.92 0.10
CA VAL A 135 0.20 -12.85 -0.63
C VAL A 135 1.44 -12.41 0.13
N LYS A 136 2.38 -11.82 -0.61
CA LYS A 136 3.60 -11.24 -0.08
C LYS A 136 3.76 -9.81 -0.58
N ALA A 137 4.17 -8.92 0.33
CA ALA A 137 4.49 -7.55 -0.01
C ALA A 137 5.73 -7.47 -0.91
N VAL A 138 5.64 -6.64 -1.92
CA VAL A 138 6.72 -6.19 -2.79
C VAL A 138 6.69 -4.67 -2.85
N PHE A 139 7.78 -4.07 -3.28
CA PHE A 139 7.91 -2.61 -3.26
C PHE A 139 8.18 -2.12 -4.69
N THR A 140 7.35 -1.17 -5.12
CA THR A 140 7.42 -0.57 -6.46
C THR A 140 7.86 0.87 -6.33
N VAL A 141 8.92 1.25 -7.04
CA VAL A 141 9.30 2.65 -7.17
C VAL A 141 8.45 3.29 -8.27
N LEU A 142 7.67 4.30 -7.89
CA LEU A 142 6.85 5.07 -8.82
C LEU A 142 7.62 6.25 -9.40
N PRO A 143 7.17 6.83 -10.53
CA PRO A 143 7.68 8.10 -11.02
C PRO A 143 7.67 9.16 -9.90
N GLY A 144 8.74 9.97 -9.82
CA GLY A 144 8.91 10.89 -8.70
C GLY A 144 9.63 10.31 -7.47
N GLY A 145 10.06 9.03 -7.53
CA GLY A 145 10.87 8.38 -6.49
C GLY A 145 10.10 7.87 -5.28
N VAL A 146 8.77 7.93 -5.31
CA VAL A 146 7.94 7.38 -4.23
C VAL A 146 7.87 5.87 -4.34
N THR A 147 8.18 5.17 -3.26
CA THR A 147 8.06 3.71 -3.19
C THR A 147 6.77 3.31 -2.49
N VAL A 148 5.98 2.47 -3.15
CA VAL A 148 4.72 1.97 -2.60
C VAL A 148 4.77 0.46 -2.40
N PRO A 149 4.22 -0.07 -1.30
CA PRO A 149 4.01 -1.49 -1.14
C PRO A 149 2.89 -1.96 -2.06
N ARG A 150 3.14 -3.07 -2.76
CA ARG A 150 2.17 -3.84 -3.54
C ARG A 150 2.24 -5.29 -3.12
N TRP A 151 1.42 -6.13 -3.71
CA TRP A 151 1.30 -7.52 -3.31
C TRP A 151 1.42 -8.44 -4.51
N ILE A 152 2.07 -9.58 -4.31
CA ILE A 152 2.10 -10.69 -5.27
C ILE A 152 1.49 -11.93 -4.63
N LEU A 153 0.90 -12.82 -5.42
CA LEU A 153 0.47 -14.13 -4.92
C LEU A 153 1.69 -14.93 -4.47
N GLU A 154 1.63 -15.46 -3.27
CA GLU A 154 2.62 -16.41 -2.79
C GLU A 154 2.28 -17.79 -3.38
N ARG A 155 3.27 -18.47 -3.96
CA ARG A 155 3.07 -19.83 -4.44
C ARG A 155 2.94 -20.75 -3.23
N PRO A 156 2.03 -21.74 -3.28
CA PRO A 156 1.92 -22.74 -2.23
C PRO A 156 3.18 -23.56 -2.06
#